data_bddcf2aafe6427e8a0d7fc06a1f7e71e
#
_entry.id   bddcf2aafe6427e8a0d7fc06a1f7e71e
#
_cell.length_a   1.000
_cell.length_b   1.000
_cell.length_c   1.000
_cell.angle_alpha   90.00
_cell.angle_beta   90.00
_cell.angle_gamma   90.00
#
_symmetry.space_group_name_H-M   'P 1'
#
loop_
_entity.id
_entity.type
_entity.pdbx_description
1 polymer ?
#
loop_
_entity_poly.entity_id
_entity_poly.type
_entity_poly.pdbx_seq_one_letter_code
_entity_poly.pdbx_strand_id
1 'polypeptide(L)'
;MGAYEEELQLNAGDVLKDYDYKLTVPEQIRTKQEEQALLEQAKQEITDTLLGENTSFDMVNKQVMMESSYQNGAVAATWEVSPYTALDEKGQITEQDIPEEGKLVQLSVELVCGETACCYEFPIRIVPVRLSGAEQLLKEVGDNIKAQEKQKAVSYTHLTLPTILL
;
A
#
# COMPACT_ATOMS: atom_id res chain seq x y z
N MET A 1 -0.61 19.10 -15.56
CA MET A 1 -0.37 19.41 -16.98
C MET A 1 0.68 18.45 -17.52
N GLY A 2 0.25 17.40 -18.18
CA GLY A 2 1.15 16.48 -18.89
C GLY A 2 1.12 16.80 -20.37
N ALA A 3 2.21 17.34 -20.90
CA ALA A 3 2.40 17.46 -22.35
C ALA A 3 3.08 16.17 -22.82
N TYR A 4 2.43 15.44 -23.69
CA TYR A 4 3.06 14.31 -24.40
C TYR A 4 3.59 14.81 -25.73
N GLU A 5 4.89 14.60 -25.98
CA GLU A 5 5.51 14.83 -27.27
C GLU A 5 5.53 13.49 -28.01
N GLU A 6 4.77 13.36 -29.10
CA GLU A 6 4.90 12.24 -30.03
C GLU A 6 5.54 12.72 -31.32
N GLU A 7 6.63 12.10 -31.70
CA GLU A 7 7.26 12.27 -33.02
C GLU A 7 6.50 11.43 -34.06
N LEU A 8 5.83 12.10 -34.99
CA LEU A 8 5.21 11.47 -36.15
C LEU A 8 6.12 11.58 -37.36
N GLN A 9 6.71 10.46 -37.78
CA GLN A 9 7.44 10.38 -39.04
C GLN A 9 6.47 10.11 -40.19
N LEU A 10 6.27 11.10 -41.06
CA LEU A 10 5.54 10.96 -42.31
C LEU A 10 6.51 10.73 -43.46
N ASN A 11 6.52 9.52 -44.02
CA ASN A 11 7.34 9.16 -45.20
C ASN A 11 6.54 9.42 -46.47
N ALA A 12 6.86 10.49 -47.19
CA ALA A 12 6.28 10.83 -48.49
C ALA A 12 7.39 10.90 -49.55
N GLY A 13 7.85 9.74 -50.03
CA GLY A 13 8.93 9.63 -50.97
C GLY A 13 10.31 9.96 -50.38
N ASP A 14 11.29 10.27 -51.19
CA ASP A 14 12.71 10.46 -50.80
C ASP A 14 13.00 11.71 -49.96
N VAL A 15 11.98 12.34 -49.37
CA VAL A 15 12.14 13.53 -48.49
C VAL A 15 11.58 13.23 -47.11
N LEU A 16 12.45 12.89 -46.18
CA LEU A 16 12.15 12.88 -44.76
C LEU A 16 12.02 14.33 -44.29
N LYS A 17 10.82 14.75 -43.92
CA LYS A 17 10.58 16.00 -43.19
C LYS A 17 10.13 15.64 -41.79
N ASP A 18 10.96 15.99 -40.83
CA ASP A 18 10.58 15.92 -39.42
C ASP A 18 9.63 17.10 -39.14
N TYR A 19 8.43 16.79 -38.69
CA TYR A 19 7.46 17.77 -38.27
C TYR A 19 7.26 17.62 -36.75
N ASP A 20 7.69 18.60 -36.00
CA ASP A 20 7.38 18.69 -34.59
C ASP A 20 5.92 19.14 -34.42
N TYR A 21 5.04 18.20 -34.10
CA TYR A 21 3.67 18.51 -33.72
C TYR A 21 3.56 18.54 -32.20
N LYS A 22 3.29 19.71 -31.65
CA LYS A 22 2.93 19.86 -30.24
C LYS A 22 1.44 19.60 -30.08
N LEU A 23 1.07 18.37 -29.74
CA LEU A 23 -0.32 18.01 -29.44
C LEU A 23 -0.61 18.45 -27.99
N THR A 24 -1.37 19.52 -27.83
CA THR A 24 -1.91 19.87 -26.54
C THR A 24 -3.23 19.11 -26.39
N VAL A 25 -3.22 18.02 -25.61
CA VAL A 25 -4.45 17.34 -25.24
C VAL A 25 -5.14 18.21 -24.19
N PRO A 26 -6.31 18.80 -24.50
CA PRO A 26 -7.03 19.58 -23.49
C PRO A 26 -7.41 18.66 -22.33
N GLU A 27 -7.30 19.16 -21.11
CA GLU A 27 -7.79 18.48 -19.93
C GLU A 27 -9.27 18.14 -20.16
N GLN A 28 -9.63 16.87 -19.99
CA GLN A 28 -11.00 16.45 -20.23
C GLN A 28 -11.90 17.06 -19.15
N ILE A 29 -12.64 18.11 -19.51
CA ILE A 29 -13.59 18.75 -18.61
C ILE A 29 -14.76 17.78 -18.43
N ARG A 30 -14.80 17.12 -17.25
CA ARG A 30 -15.91 16.25 -16.86
C ARG A 30 -17.03 17.09 -16.28
N THR A 31 -18.25 16.65 -16.51
CA THR A 31 -19.41 17.21 -15.81
C THR A 31 -19.45 16.68 -14.37
N LYS A 32 -20.08 17.41 -13.45
CA LYS A 32 -20.25 16.97 -12.06
C LYS A 32 -20.94 15.60 -11.95
N GLN A 33 -21.82 15.27 -12.87
CA GLN A 33 -22.49 13.97 -12.91
C GLN A 33 -21.52 12.85 -13.30
N GLU A 34 -20.61 13.10 -14.23
CA GLU A 34 -19.55 12.13 -14.62
C GLU A 34 -18.55 11.95 -13.48
N GLU A 35 -18.16 13.03 -12.79
CA GLU A 35 -17.29 12.95 -11.61
C GLU A 35 -17.93 12.11 -10.49
N GLN A 36 -19.21 12.36 -10.18
CA GLN A 36 -19.94 11.57 -9.20
C GLN A 36 -20.06 10.08 -9.57
N ALA A 37 -20.31 9.80 -10.86
CA ALA A 37 -20.37 8.41 -11.33
C ALA A 37 -19.02 7.70 -11.19
N LEU A 38 -17.91 8.39 -11.48
CA LEU A 38 -16.56 7.85 -11.29
C LEU A 38 -16.23 7.61 -9.80
N LEU A 39 -16.64 8.51 -8.91
CA LEU A 39 -16.46 8.34 -7.47
C LEU A 39 -17.24 7.12 -6.93
N GLU A 40 -18.46 6.89 -7.38
CA GLU A 40 -19.23 5.70 -7.01
C GLU A 40 -18.61 4.41 -7.58
N GLN A 41 -18.11 4.44 -8.80
CA GLN A 41 -17.39 3.30 -9.39
C GLN A 41 -16.08 3.03 -8.62
N ALA A 42 -15.34 4.06 -8.24
CA ALA A 42 -14.12 3.92 -7.44
C ALA A 42 -14.43 3.32 -6.05
N LYS A 43 -15.52 3.74 -5.41
CA LYS A 43 -16.00 3.15 -4.15
C LYS A 43 -16.31 1.65 -4.30
N GLN A 44 -16.98 1.26 -5.38
CA GLN A 44 -17.24 -0.14 -5.65
C GLN A 44 -15.94 -0.93 -5.88
N GLU A 45 -15.02 -0.39 -6.67
CA GLU A 45 -13.71 -0.98 -6.91
C GLU A 45 -12.93 -1.16 -5.60
N ILE A 46 -12.94 -0.17 -4.71
CA ILE A 46 -12.36 -0.27 -3.37
C ILE A 46 -13.01 -1.40 -2.58
N THR A 47 -14.33 -1.46 -2.54
CA THR A 47 -15.07 -2.49 -1.79
C THR A 47 -14.70 -3.89 -2.26
N ASP A 48 -14.48 -4.07 -3.56
CA ASP A 48 -14.15 -5.36 -4.16
C ASP A 48 -12.67 -5.73 -3.98
N THR A 49 -11.76 -4.75 -3.92
CA THR A 49 -10.31 -4.99 -3.92
C THR A 49 -9.65 -4.80 -2.55
N LEU A 50 -10.20 -3.97 -1.66
CA LEU A 50 -9.59 -3.57 -0.38
C LEU A 50 -9.15 -4.75 0.48
N LEU A 51 -9.94 -5.83 0.50
CA LEU A 51 -9.63 -7.03 1.29
C LEU A 51 -8.41 -7.80 0.79
N GLY A 52 -8.02 -7.65 -0.48
CA GLY A 52 -6.94 -8.43 -1.07
C GLY A 52 -7.13 -9.93 -0.85
N GLU A 53 -6.22 -10.55 -0.12
CA GLU A 53 -6.27 -11.99 0.22
C GLU A 53 -7.02 -12.30 1.52
N ASN A 54 -7.61 -11.30 2.18
CA ASN A 54 -8.38 -11.50 3.41
C ASN A 54 -9.80 -12.01 3.09
N THR A 55 -10.37 -12.76 4.02
CA THR A 55 -11.67 -13.42 3.81
C THR A 55 -12.85 -12.45 4.05
N SER A 56 -12.71 -11.53 4.99
CA SER A 56 -13.74 -10.56 5.36
C SER A 56 -13.16 -9.35 6.10
N PHE A 57 -13.93 -8.28 6.20
CA PHE A 57 -13.56 -7.10 6.99
C PHE A 57 -13.40 -7.40 8.50
N ASP A 58 -14.09 -8.42 9.00
CA ASP A 58 -14.00 -8.84 10.41
C ASP A 58 -12.85 -9.82 10.69
N MET A 59 -12.12 -10.27 9.66
CA MET A 59 -11.03 -11.25 9.78
C MET A 59 -9.85 -10.86 8.90
N VAL A 60 -9.26 -9.71 9.17
CA VAL A 60 -8.10 -9.20 8.45
C VAL A 60 -6.83 -9.66 9.16
N ASN A 61 -6.02 -10.47 8.50
CA ASN A 61 -4.73 -10.97 9.00
C ASN A 61 -3.62 -10.90 7.96
N LYS A 62 -3.91 -10.32 6.80
CA LYS A 62 -2.99 -10.06 5.71
C LYS A 62 -3.09 -8.60 5.29
N GLN A 63 -2.20 -8.18 4.41
CA GLN A 63 -2.22 -6.84 3.82
C GLN A 63 -3.60 -6.50 3.24
N VAL A 64 -4.04 -5.26 3.44
CA VAL A 64 -5.18 -4.66 2.73
C VAL A 64 -4.67 -3.82 1.57
N MET A 65 -5.46 -3.72 0.51
CA MET A 65 -5.06 -3.04 -0.72
C MET A 65 -5.53 -1.59 -0.67
N MET A 66 -4.65 -0.67 -0.27
CA MET A 66 -4.90 0.77 -0.23
C MET A 66 -4.17 1.45 -1.40
N GLU A 67 -4.86 1.57 -2.53
CA GLU A 67 -4.28 2.23 -3.70
C GLU A 67 -4.49 3.75 -3.64
N SER A 68 -3.57 4.51 -4.23
CA SER A 68 -3.62 5.97 -4.27
C SER A 68 -4.45 6.52 -5.43
N SER A 69 -4.91 5.66 -6.35
CA SER A 69 -5.75 6.04 -7.48
C SER A 69 -6.60 4.89 -7.98
N TYR A 70 -7.79 5.21 -8.49
CA TYR A 70 -8.77 4.29 -9.03
C TYR A 70 -9.27 4.77 -10.39
N GLN A 71 -10.05 3.93 -11.09
CA GLN A 71 -10.63 4.25 -12.39
C GLN A 71 -9.56 4.72 -13.41
N ASN A 72 -8.46 3.93 -13.54
CA ASN A 72 -7.32 4.23 -14.41
C ASN A 72 -6.68 5.60 -14.12
N GLY A 73 -6.61 6.01 -12.86
CA GLY A 73 -6.02 7.27 -12.44
C GLY A 73 -6.96 8.49 -12.53
N ALA A 74 -8.23 8.29 -12.87
CA ALA A 74 -9.21 9.37 -12.93
C ALA A 74 -9.68 9.84 -11.54
N VAL A 75 -9.57 8.99 -10.52
CA VAL A 75 -9.94 9.27 -9.14
C VAL A 75 -8.69 9.12 -8.26
N ALA A 76 -8.31 10.19 -7.59
CA ALA A 76 -7.25 10.16 -6.58
C ALA A 76 -7.83 9.71 -5.24
N ALA A 77 -7.06 8.94 -4.47
CA ALA A 77 -7.45 8.44 -3.16
C ALA A 77 -6.40 8.77 -2.11
N THR A 78 -6.84 9.32 -0.98
CA THR A 78 -6.02 9.57 0.19
C THR A 78 -6.57 8.78 1.36
N TRP A 79 -5.72 7.92 1.96
CA TRP A 79 -6.11 7.02 3.04
C TRP A 79 -5.67 7.54 4.40
N GLU A 80 -6.54 7.38 5.38
CA GLU A 80 -6.26 7.57 6.80
C GLU A 80 -6.60 6.31 7.59
N VAL A 81 -5.75 5.97 8.55
CA VAL A 81 -5.89 4.78 9.39
C VAL A 81 -6.00 5.20 10.85
N SER A 82 -7.02 4.71 11.54
CA SER A 82 -7.19 4.98 12.98
C SER A 82 -7.38 3.67 13.76
N PRO A 83 -6.50 3.35 14.71
CA PRO A 83 -5.25 4.06 15.05
C PRO A 83 -4.16 3.90 13.98
N TYR A 84 -3.40 4.96 13.74
CA TYR A 84 -2.36 5.01 12.69
C TYR A 84 -1.23 3.98 12.87
N THR A 85 -1.11 3.39 14.07
CA THR A 85 -0.10 2.34 14.37
C THR A 85 -0.50 0.97 13.85
N ALA A 86 -1.75 0.79 13.42
CA ALA A 86 -2.28 -0.53 13.07
C ALA A 86 -1.82 -1.02 11.70
N LEU A 87 -1.73 -0.10 10.74
CA LEU A 87 -1.32 -0.37 9.36
C LEU A 87 -0.32 0.70 8.90
N ASP A 88 0.56 0.33 7.99
CA ASP A 88 1.40 1.28 7.26
C ASP A 88 0.66 1.86 6.02
N GLU A 89 1.33 2.78 5.32
CA GLU A 89 0.81 3.42 4.09
C GLU A 89 0.51 2.44 2.94
N LYS A 90 1.05 1.22 3.02
CA LYS A 90 0.84 0.15 2.05
C LYS A 90 -0.25 -0.84 2.47
N GLY A 91 -0.89 -0.59 3.61
CA GLY A 91 -1.91 -1.50 4.17
C GLY A 91 -1.34 -2.76 4.83
N GLN A 92 -0.03 -2.79 5.15
CA GLN A 92 0.56 -3.89 5.90
C GLN A 92 0.28 -3.71 7.39
N ILE A 93 -0.04 -4.80 8.07
CA ILE A 93 -0.29 -4.81 9.51
C ILE A 93 1.03 -4.58 10.24
N THR A 94 1.14 -3.48 10.97
CA THR A 94 2.31 -3.10 11.77
C THR A 94 2.14 -3.38 13.26
N GLU A 95 0.90 -3.59 13.71
CA GLU A 95 0.57 -3.93 15.09
C GLU A 95 1.10 -5.32 15.46
N GLN A 96 1.90 -5.40 16.53
CA GLN A 96 2.51 -6.66 16.97
C GLN A 96 1.68 -7.38 18.04
N ASP A 97 0.99 -6.60 18.89
CA ASP A 97 0.20 -7.12 20.01
C ASP A 97 -1.29 -7.06 19.69
N ILE A 98 -1.74 -7.95 18.81
CA ILE A 98 -3.15 -8.08 18.44
C ILE A 98 -3.83 -9.03 19.44
N PRO A 99 -4.86 -8.58 20.18
CA PRO A 99 -5.61 -9.44 21.09
C PRO A 99 -6.35 -10.57 20.34
N GLU A 100 -6.68 -11.66 21.03
CA GLU A 100 -7.37 -12.80 20.40
C GLU A 100 -8.75 -12.45 19.82
N GLU A 101 -9.45 -11.51 20.44
CA GLU A 101 -10.71 -10.95 19.95
C GLU A 101 -10.55 -10.03 18.75
N GLY A 102 -9.32 -9.72 18.39
CA GLY A 102 -8.97 -8.79 17.33
C GLY A 102 -9.00 -7.32 17.76
N LYS A 103 -8.45 -6.46 16.91
CA LYS A 103 -8.40 -5.01 17.09
C LYS A 103 -9.21 -4.33 15.98
N LEU A 104 -10.16 -3.49 16.39
CA LEU A 104 -10.92 -2.66 15.43
C LEU A 104 -10.05 -1.53 14.93
N VAL A 105 -10.04 -1.34 13.62
CA VAL A 105 -9.33 -0.29 12.90
C VAL A 105 -10.29 0.35 11.92
N GLN A 106 -10.34 1.68 11.92
CA GLN A 106 -11.12 2.47 10.99
C GLN A 106 -10.21 2.90 9.83
N LEU A 107 -10.57 2.53 8.63
CA LEU A 107 -9.99 3.06 7.41
C LEU A 107 -10.91 4.14 6.87
N SER A 108 -10.37 5.31 6.59
CA SER A 108 -11.08 6.39 5.92
C SER A 108 -10.38 6.70 4.61
N VAL A 109 -11.14 6.91 3.55
CA VAL A 109 -10.59 7.30 2.24
C VAL A 109 -11.31 8.54 1.74
N GLU A 110 -10.53 9.52 1.37
CA GLU A 110 -11.00 10.68 0.60
C GLU A 110 -10.74 10.41 -0.88
N LEU A 111 -11.80 10.39 -1.68
CA LEU A 111 -11.75 10.24 -3.12
C LEU A 111 -11.99 11.59 -3.78
N VAL A 112 -11.12 11.95 -4.72
CA VAL A 112 -11.19 13.21 -5.45
C VAL A 112 -11.21 12.96 -6.95
N CYS A 113 -12.19 13.52 -7.64
CA CYS A 113 -12.30 13.51 -9.10
C CYS A 113 -12.67 14.91 -9.58
N GLY A 114 -11.74 15.60 -10.27
CA GLY A 114 -11.93 16.97 -10.69
C GLY A 114 -12.14 17.91 -9.49
N GLU A 115 -13.31 18.57 -9.45
CA GLU A 115 -13.70 19.45 -8.33
C GLU A 115 -14.57 18.75 -7.27
N THR A 116 -14.90 17.48 -7.48
CA THR A 116 -15.80 16.72 -6.58
C THR A 116 -14.97 15.81 -5.67
N ALA A 117 -15.26 15.84 -4.36
CA ALA A 117 -14.65 14.99 -3.37
C ALA A 117 -15.71 14.26 -2.53
N CYS A 118 -15.41 13.02 -2.13
CA CYS A 118 -16.25 12.22 -1.23
C CYS A 118 -15.37 11.45 -0.27
N CYS A 119 -15.84 11.27 0.99
CA CYS A 119 -15.17 10.46 2.00
C CYS A 119 -15.98 9.21 2.28
N TYR A 120 -15.30 8.08 2.42
CA TYR A 120 -15.88 6.79 2.80
C TYR A 120 -15.10 6.17 3.95
N GLU A 121 -15.80 5.38 4.75
CA GLU A 121 -15.25 4.71 5.92
C GLU A 121 -15.44 3.20 5.80
N PHE A 122 -14.37 2.46 6.12
CA PHE A 122 -14.34 1.01 6.11
C PHE A 122 -13.82 0.50 7.45
N PRO A 123 -14.71 0.10 8.38
CA PRO A 123 -14.29 -0.53 9.62
C PRO A 123 -13.77 -1.94 9.32
N ILE A 124 -12.59 -2.24 9.82
CA ILE A 124 -11.99 -3.57 9.71
C ILE A 124 -11.63 -4.09 11.11
N ARG A 125 -11.55 -5.42 11.25
CA ARG A 125 -11.04 -6.07 12.44
C ARG A 125 -9.78 -6.84 12.10
N ILE A 126 -8.65 -6.38 12.63
CA ILE A 126 -7.38 -7.10 12.51
C ILE A 126 -7.38 -8.22 13.55
N VAL A 127 -7.11 -9.44 13.11
CA VAL A 127 -7.04 -10.62 13.97
C VAL A 127 -5.64 -11.24 13.92
N PRO A 128 -5.19 -11.90 15.02
CA PRO A 128 -3.87 -12.54 15.03
C PRO A 128 -3.82 -13.69 14.02
N VAL A 129 -2.66 -13.82 13.37
CA VAL A 129 -2.40 -14.97 12.48
C VAL A 129 -2.32 -16.23 13.35
N ARG A 130 -3.28 -17.13 13.21
CA ARG A 130 -3.22 -18.43 13.85
C ARG A 130 -2.29 -19.33 13.04
N LEU A 131 -1.05 -19.43 13.50
CA LEU A 131 -0.09 -20.38 12.94
C LEU A 131 -0.55 -21.80 13.25
N SER A 132 -0.40 -22.71 12.29
CA SER A 132 -0.55 -24.14 12.55
C SER A 132 0.49 -24.61 13.57
N GLY A 133 0.24 -25.73 14.28
CA GLY A 133 1.20 -26.24 15.27
C GLY A 133 2.61 -26.45 14.70
N ALA A 134 2.74 -26.81 13.42
CA ALA A 134 4.03 -26.95 12.74
C ALA A 134 4.71 -25.59 12.52
N GLU A 135 3.97 -24.55 12.13
CA GLU A 135 4.50 -23.20 11.94
C GLU A 135 4.87 -22.53 13.28
N GLN A 136 4.12 -22.83 14.36
CA GLN A 136 4.47 -22.38 15.71
C GLN A 136 5.81 -22.96 16.17
N LEU A 137 6.03 -24.26 15.97
CA LEU A 137 7.29 -24.92 16.27
C LEU A 137 8.46 -24.36 15.46
N LEU A 138 8.27 -24.10 14.17
CA LEU A 138 9.29 -23.51 13.31
C LEU A 138 9.64 -22.08 13.75
N LYS A 139 8.65 -21.28 14.15
CA LYS A 139 8.86 -19.94 14.67
C LYS A 139 9.64 -20.00 15.99
N GLU A 140 9.25 -20.87 16.92
CA GLU A 140 9.91 -21.02 18.22
C GLU A 140 11.38 -21.47 18.07
N VAL A 141 11.64 -22.43 17.16
CA VAL A 141 13.02 -22.85 16.84
C VAL A 141 13.81 -21.71 16.21
N GLY A 142 13.23 -20.95 15.29
CA GLY A 142 13.87 -19.79 14.67
C GLY A 142 14.22 -18.68 15.66
N ASP A 143 13.32 -18.38 16.59
CA ASP A 143 13.52 -17.38 17.63
C ASP A 143 14.59 -17.82 18.64
N ASN A 144 14.62 -19.11 19.01
CA ASN A 144 15.66 -19.70 19.86
C ASN A 144 17.06 -19.62 19.20
N ILE A 145 17.16 -19.90 17.89
CA ILE A 145 18.43 -19.79 17.17
C ILE A 145 18.92 -18.33 17.16
N LYS A 146 18.07 -17.36 16.85
CA LYS A 146 18.40 -15.92 16.89
C LYS A 146 18.84 -15.45 18.28
N ALA A 147 18.20 -15.94 19.34
CA ALA A 147 18.55 -15.64 20.71
C ALA A 147 19.96 -16.18 21.08
N GLN A 148 20.29 -17.40 20.64
CA GLN A 148 21.61 -18.00 20.84
C GLN A 148 22.70 -17.28 20.05
N GLU A 149 22.44 -16.86 18.82
CA GLU A 149 23.39 -16.04 18.04
C GLU A 149 23.68 -14.69 18.70
N LYS A 150 22.63 -14.04 19.24
CA LYS A 150 22.77 -12.78 19.96
C LYS A 150 23.59 -12.93 21.24
N GLN A 151 23.43 -14.03 21.98
CA GLN A 151 24.26 -14.34 23.14
C GLN A 151 25.72 -14.62 22.78
N LYS A 152 25.99 -15.33 21.67
CA LYS A 152 27.36 -15.55 21.18
C LYS A 152 28.03 -14.23 20.79
N ALA A 153 27.34 -13.34 20.08
CA ALA A 153 27.87 -12.04 19.69
C ALA A 153 28.27 -11.18 20.91
N VAL A 154 27.48 -11.20 21.98
CA VAL A 154 27.77 -10.47 23.22
C VAL A 154 28.99 -11.08 23.96
N SER A 155 29.18 -12.41 23.90
CA SER A 155 30.29 -13.08 24.56
C SER A 155 31.66 -12.77 23.91
N TYR A 156 31.70 -12.46 22.61
CA TYR A 156 32.95 -12.11 21.91
C TYR A 156 33.42 -10.67 22.18
N THR A 157 32.57 -9.77 22.65
CA THR A 157 32.94 -8.39 22.95
C THR A 157 33.58 -8.20 24.32
N HIS A 158 33.61 -9.22 25.19
CA HIS A 158 34.22 -9.16 26.52
C HIS A 158 35.60 -9.78 26.64
N LEU A 159 36.25 -10.20 25.54
CA LEU A 159 37.67 -10.58 25.52
C LEU A 159 38.55 -9.31 25.39
N THR A 160 38.68 -8.58 26.49
CA THR A 160 39.77 -7.60 26.63
C THR A 160 41.11 -8.33 26.70
N LEU A 161 41.97 -8.08 25.72
CA LEU A 161 43.35 -8.52 25.74
C LEU A 161 44.06 -7.97 26.97
N PRO A 162 44.79 -8.77 27.73
CA PRO A 162 45.61 -8.25 28.82
C PRO A 162 46.72 -7.35 28.24
N THR A 163 46.71 -6.09 28.65
CA THR A 163 47.82 -5.16 28.39
C THR A 163 49.05 -5.65 29.11
N ILE A 164 50.03 -6.15 28.35
CA ILE A 164 51.36 -6.44 28.89
C ILE A 164 52.07 -5.09 29.00
N LEU A 165 52.22 -4.58 30.21
CA LEU A 165 53.13 -3.49 30.55
C LEU A 165 54.54 -4.08 30.65
N LEU A 166 55.42 -3.62 29.77
CA LEU A 166 56.89 -3.70 29.90
C LEU A 166 57.39 -2.42 30.55
#